data_27122d4d1354de1b5fa44e9ee46205bd
#
_entry.id   27122d4d1354de1b5fa44e9ee46205bd
#
_cell.length_a   1.000
_cell.length_b   1.000
_cell.length_c   1.000
_cell.angle_alpha   90.00
_cell.angle_beta   90.00
_cell.angle_gamma   90.00
#
_symmetry.space_group_name_H-M   'P 1'
#
loop_
_entity.id
_entity.type
_entity.pdbx_description
1 polymer ?
#
loop_
_entity_poly.entity_id
_entity_poly.type
_entity_poly.pdbx_seq_one_letter_code
_entity_poly.pdbx_strand_id
1 'polypeptide(L)'
;MSTTTPIKFKKVSANWETIKGSYHEAPTSFDFSKESNIRAKNKKGYDKHYIYTDESGNTCFVVERKKKDDGSKYFSLHSKKQHKSQGYHKWMEAEYPEPRPIYNLQKLGNDKHKLNLVIVEGEKAAEAYARNRLYQVTTWSCGAYAVLKNDWEPVIKYQNIYICPDNDKNGEMAMHKLVKHLKEKFHYDLTCIKWIRYSEHFPDGWDLADDIPEKFTEESGVSDNHTLIGTLAASYKDCFPDYQSIWHDIDTKVEKKEINKEKSQRLLQLGESVVYIEELNEMLDLKKDTLVPLQHFNNMHAYLKIANKGAGTYLLEQETTKRANKFIYHPKHPTGIIEIDNITYANRFRAPNIIGKNLPIDHWEEQLNYMFGEDADFVEQYFGYIFQNMGDKAMWAPLWISEQRGIGKNWITLLMSKAMGMHNSRPNLKYKNVVSSFPDWIIGCQFAVINEIFIKNKHDVKMEMSEEIKDLITEPFIHIEQKFRRSFDYFNTCNFVLISNHENCMYVN
;
A
#
# COMPACT_ATOMS: atom_id res chain seq x y z
N MET A 1 -12.13 -13.73 -25.71
CA MET A 1 -11.03 -13.22 -24.86
C MET A 1 -11.15 -13.89 -23.49
N SER A 2 -10.33 -14.93 -23.25
CA SER A 2 -10.28 -15.63 -21.97
C SER A 2 -9.34 -14.86 -21.05
N THR A 3 -9.85 -13.88 -20.29
CA THR A 3 -9.10 -13.23 -19.22
C THR A 3 -9.06 -14.18 -18.03
N THR A 4 -8.02 -14.98 -17.91
CA THR A 4 -7.71 -15.70 -16.67
C THR A 4 -7.34 -14.67 -15.60
N THR A 5 -8.32 -14.31 -14.76
CA THR A 5 -8.09 -13.45 -13.61
C THR A 5 -7.14 -14.18 -12.64
N PRO A 6 -6.08 -13.52 -12.13
CA PRO A 6 -5.18 -14.13 -11.15
C PRO A 6 -5.96 -14.64 -9.94
N ILE A 7 -5.65 -15.84 -9.48
CA ILE A 7 -6.28 -16.43 -8.28
C ILE A 7 -5.97 -15.52 -7.08
N LYS A 8 -7.00 -14.86 -6.53
CA LYS A 8 -6.90 -14.12 -5.27
C LYS A 8 -7.14 -15.08 -4.12
N PHE A 9 -6.09 -15.38 -3.35
CA PHE A 9 -6.21 -16.21 -2.15
C PHE A 9 -6.81 -15.39 -1.00
N LYS A 10 -7.75 -15.99 -0.25
CA LYS A 10 -8.22 -15.42 1.00
C LYS A 10 -7.09 -15.45 2.02
N LYS A 11 -6.84 -14.32 2.71
CA LYS A 11 -5.91 -14.29 3.85
C LYS A 11 -6.42 -15.27 4.92
N VAL A 12 -5.66 -16.31 5.18
CA VAL A 12 -5.88 -17.20 6.32
C VAL A 12 -5.53 -16.42 7.59
N SER A 13 -6.34 -16.56 8.66
CA SER A 13 -6.06 -15.86 9.91
C SER A 13 -4.66 -16.22 10.44
N ALA A 14 -4.04 -15.32 11.20
CA ALA A 14 -2.69 -15.47 11.75
C ALA A 14 -2.48 -16.73 12.61
N ASN A 15 -3.55 -17.40 13.01
CA ASN A 15 -3.53 -18.61 13.84
C ASN A 15 -3.30 -19.92 13.07
N TRP A 16 -3.16 -19.87 11.75
CA TRP A 16 -2.98 -21.03 10.90
C TRP A 16 -1.65 -20.96 10.15
N GLU A 17 -0.94 -22.07 10.12
CA GLU A 17 0.29 -22.22 9.32
C GLU A 17 0.14 -23.35 8.30
N THR A 18 0.84 -23.18 7.17
CA THR A 18 0.85 -24.22 6.14
C THR A 18 1.81 -25.31 6.57
N ILE A 19 1.33 -26.56 6.57
CA ILE A 19 2.18 -27.71 6.78
C ILE A 19 2.90 -27.97 5.45
N LYS A 20 4.22 -27.82 5.46
CA LYS A 20 5.07 -28.32 4.39
C LYS A 20 5.19 -29.84 4.57
N GLY A 21 4.78 -30.59 3.58
CA GLY A 21 4.92 -32.03 3.58
C GLY A 21 3.75 -32.72 2.90
N SER A 22 3.95 -34.00 2.67
CA SER A 22 3.04 -34.92 2.03
C SER A 22 2.25 -35.69 3.07
N TYR A 23 1.02 -36.04 2.75
CA TYR A 23 0.12 -36.77 3.65
C TYR A 23 -0.20 -38.13 3.06
N HIS A 24 -0.11 -39.20 3.89
CA HIS A 24 -0.32 -40.60 3.48
C HIS A 24 -1.77 -40.91 3.03
N GLU A 25 -2.74 -40.03 3.33
CA GLU A 25 -4.13 -40.24 2.99
C GLU A 25 -4.71 -39.06 2.22
N ALA A 26 -4.80 -39.19 0.89
CA ALA A 26 -5.85 -38.48 0.17
C ALA A 26 -7.13 -39.28 0.37
N PRO A 27 -8.22 -38.70 0.88
CA PRO A 27 -9.49 -39.42 0.90
C PRO A 27 -9.86 -39.82 -0.54
N THR A 28 -10.22 -41.10 -0.71
CA THR A 28 -10.66 -41.66 -2.00
C THR A 28 -11.94 -41.00 -2.53
N SER A 29 -12.63 -40.25 -1.67
CA SER A 29 -13.71 -39.33 -1.99
C SER A 29 -13.56 -38.09 -1.10
N PHE A 30 -12.94 -37.06 -1.61
CA PHE A 30 -12.78 -35.81 -0.88
C PHE A 30 -14.09 -35.04 -0.89
N ASP A 31 -14.86 -35.12 0.20
CA ASP A 31 -16.07 -34.33 0.38
C ASP A 31 -15.71 -32.99 1.01
N PHE A 32 -15.33 -32.02 0.17
CA PHE A 32 -15.01 -30.64 0.58
C PHE A 32 -16.16 -30.00 1.38
N SER A 33 -17.39 -30.49 1.29
CA SER A 33 -18.53 -29.96 2.01
C SER A 33 -18.50 -30.28 3.50
N LYS A 34 -17.81 -31.35 3.91
CA LYS A 34 -17.73 -31.79 5.32
C LYS A 34 -16.50 -31.27 6.05
N GLU A 35 -15.37 -31.12 5.39
CA GLU A 35 -14.11 -30.70 6.02
C GLU A 35 -13.80 -29.21 5.92
N SER A 36 -14.32 -28.52 4.93
CA SER A 36 -14.29 -27.08 4.86
C SER A 36 -15.65 -26.54 5.28
N ASN A 37 -15.73 -25.61 6.21
CA ASN A 37 -16.93 -24.79 6.43
C ASN A 37 -17.23 -23.89 5.20
N ILE A 38 -16.73 -24.24 4.04
CA ILE A 38 -17.14 -23.73 2.75
C ILE A 38 -18.46 -24.45 2.43
N ARG A 39 -19.53 -23.96 3.03
CA ARG A 39 -20.86 -24.24 2.50
C ARG A 39 -20.88 -23.74 1.07
N ALA A 40 -20.70 -24.64 0.12
CA ALA A 40 -21.13 -24.38 -1.22
C ALA A 40 -22.62 -24.04 -1.16
N LYS A 41 -22.96 -22.77 -1.18
CA LYS A 41 -24.36 -22.30 -1.24
C LYS A 41 -25.07 -22.77 -2.49
N ASN A 42 -24.35 -23.34 -3.47
CA ASN A 42 -24.90 -23.86 -4.69
C ASN A 42 -24.39 -25.28 -4.95
N LYS A 43 -25.23 -26.25 -4.78
CA LYS A 43 -25.05 -27.66 -5.17
C LYS A 43 -24.92 -27.89 -6.72
N LYS A 44 -24.75 -26.83 -7.50
CA LYS A 44 -24.62 -26.91 -8.96
C LYS A 44 -23.18 -26.55 -9.35
N GLY A 45 -22.39 -27.58 -9.72
CA GLY A 45 -21.31 -27.42 -10.67
C GLY A 45 -19.88 -27.34 -10.13
N TYR A 46 -19.45 -28.31 -9.30
CA TYR A 46 -18.01 -28.61 -9.23
C TYR A 46 -17.65 -29.40 -10.47
N ASP A 47 -16.88 -28.78 -11.40
CA ASP A 47 -16.52 -29.49 -12.61
C ASP A 47 -15.47 -30.56 -12.37
N LYS A 48 -14.43 -30.30 -11.54
CA LYS A 48 -13.33 -31.25 -11.28
C LYS A 48 -12.37 -30.84 -10.17
N HIS A 49 -11.74 -31.86 -9.53
CA HIS A 49 -10.65 -31.71 -8.59
C HIS A 49 -9.36 -32.29 -9.18
N TYR A 50 -8.26 -31.56 -9.05
CA TYR A 50 -6.93 -32.00 -9.47
C TYR A 50 -6.04 -32.09 -8.24
N ILE A 51 -5.57 -33.32 -7.96
CA ILE A 51 -4.75 -33.62 -6.78
C ILE A 51 -3.28 -33.54 -7.16
N TYR A 52 -2.54 -32.71 -6.45
CA TYR A 52 -1.10 -32.59 -6.56
C TYR A 52 -0.44 -33.41 -5.47
N THR A 53 0.47 -34.28 -5.86
CA THR A 53 1.17 -35.20 -4.95
C THR A 53 2.67 -34.97 -4.96
N ASP A 54 3.36 -35.43 -3.92
CA ASP A 54 4.80 -35.62 -3.97
C ASP A 54 5.20 -36.86 -4.80
N GLU A 55 6.49 -37.16 -4.89
CA GLU A 55 7.05 -38.32 -5.58
C GLU A 55 6.56 -39.66 -4.99
N SER A 56 6.25 -39.68 -3.71
CA SER A 56 5.74 -40.86 -2.99
C SER A 56 4.24 -41.04 -3.13
N GLY A 57 3.54 -40.10 -3.78
CA GLY A 57 2.11 -40.12 -4.01
C GLY A 57 1.26 -39.52 -2.88
N ASN A 58 1.87 -38.90 -1.90
CA ASN A 58 1.14 -38.25 -0.83
C ASN A 58 0.59 -36.91 -1.30
N THR A 59 -0.65 -36.58 -0.92
CA THR A 59 -1.32 -35.34 -1.34
C THR A 59 -0.68 -34.12 -0.70
N CYS A 60 -0.27 -33.16 -1.52
CA CYS A 60 0.27 -31.88 -1.12
C CYS A 60 -0.80 -30.80 -1.09
N PHE A 61 -1.54 -30.65 -2.16
CA PHE A 61 -2.65 -29.71 -2.29
C PHE A 61 -3.62 -30.15 -3.40
N VAL A 62 -4.77 -29.49 -3.45
CA VAL A 62 -5.81 -29.77 -4.44
C VAL A 62 -6.20 -28.47 -5.14
N VAL A 63 -6.31 -28.50 -6.45
CA VAL A 63 -6.89 -27.44 -7.27
C VAL A 63 -8.32 -27.84 -7.62
N GLU A 64 -9.25 -26.96 -7.27
CA GLU A 64 -10.66 -27.12 -7.57
C GLU A 64 -11.04 -26.17 -8.72
N ARG A 65 -11.61 -26.73 -9.79
CA ARG A 65 -12.15 -25.97 -10.90
C ARG A 65 -13.67 -25.88 -10.77
N LYS A 66 -14.18 -24.66 -10.81
CA LYS A 66 -15.61 -24.35 -10.72
C LYS A 66 -16.06 -23.61 -11.96
N LYS A 67 -17.30 -23.85 -12.39
CA LYS A 67 -17.96 -23.08 -13.43
C LYS A 67 -18.91 -22.09 -12.77
N LYS A 68 -18.85 -20.82 -13.15
CA LYS A 68 -19.80 -19.80 -12.69
C LYS A 68 -21.07 -19.82 -13.55
N ASP A 69 -22.12 -19.16 -13.04
CA ASP A 69 -23.41 -19.08 -13.77
C ASP A 69 -23.28 -18.33 -15.12
N ASP A 70 -22.29 -17.42 -15.24
CA ASP A 70 -21.94 -16.71 -16.48
C ASP A 70 -21.10 -17.54 -17.47
N GLY A 71 -20.83 -18.81 -17.15
CA GLY A 71 -20.00 -19.70 -17.94
C GLY A 71 -18.50 -19.55 -17.71
N SER A 72 -18.04 -18.52 -16.98
CA SER A 72 -16.63 -18.31 -16.66
C SER A 72 -16.12 -19.36 -15.69
N LYS A 73 -14.79 -19.64 -15.76
CA LYS A 73 -14.13 -20.63 -14.92
C LYS A 73 -13.48 -19.93 -13.71
N TYR A 74 -13.61 -20.54 -12.54
CA TYR A 74 -12.94 -20.13 -11.31
C TYR A 74 -12.11 -21.29 -10.77
N PHE A 75 -10.90 -21.01 -10.34
CA PHE A 75 -10.01 -21.99 -9.73
C PHE A 75 -9.73 -21.59 -8.29
N SER A 76 -9.74 -22.56 -7.37
CA SER A 76 -9.31 -22.38 -6.00
C SER A 76 -8.31 -23.46 -5.60
N LEU A 77 -7.27 -23.07 -4.87
CA LEU A 77 -6.28 -23.98 -4.34
C LEU A 77 -6.57 -24.24 -2.86
N HIS A 78 -6.59 -25.52 -2.49
CA HIS A 78 -6.83 -25.96 -1.12
C HIS A 78 -5.58 -26.67 -0.58
N SER A 79 -5.09 -26.20 0.56
CA SER A 79 -3.95 -26.81 1.25
C SER A 79 -4.31 -27.13 2.69
N LYS A 80 -3.62 -28.14 3.28
CA LYS A 80 -3.82 -28.52 4.68
C LYS A 80 -3.09 -27.54 5.58
N LYS A 81 -3.79 -27.02 6.58
CA LYS A 81 -3.28 -26.06 7.56
C LYS A 81 -3.37 -26.65 8.96
N GLN A 82 -2.40 -26.31 9.81
CA GLN A 82 -2.39 -26.66 11.22
C GLN A 82 -2.73 -25.42 12.06
N HIS A 83 -3.56 -25.59 13.08
CA HIS A 83 -3.83 -24.53 14.03
C HIS A 83 -2.66 -24.43 15.02
N LYS A 84 -2.04 -23.25 15.14
CA LYS A 84 -0.78 -23.04 15.88
C LYS A 84 -0.85 -23.41 17.35
N SER A 85 -2.01 -23.18 18.01
CA SER A 85 -2.17 -23.42 19.44
C SER A 85 -2.89 -24.73 19.78
N GLN A 86 -3.68 -25.29 18.87
CA GLN A 86 -4.55 -26.45 19.13
C GLN A 86 -4.12 -27.72 18.39
N GLY A 87 -3.15 -27.61 17.48
CA GLY A 87 -2.51 -28.76 16.82
C GLY A 87 -3.38 -29.52 15.80
N TYR A 88 -4.67 -29.22 15.65
CA TYR A 88 -5.51 -29.91 14.68
C TYR A 88 -5.30 -29.38 13.25
N HIS A 89 -5.59 -30.24 12.28
CA HIS A 89 -5.40 -29.96 10.86
C HIS A 89 -6.73 -29.77 10.15
N LYS A 90 -6.74 -28.85 9.16
CA LYS A 90 -7.91 -28.60 8.32
C LYS A 90 -7.50 -28.24 6.90
N TRP A 91 -8.25 -28.73 5.90
CA TRP A 91 -8.14 -28.26 4.54
C TRP A 91 -8.83 -26.90 4.39
N MET A 92 -8.12 -25.95 3.79
CA MET A 92 -8.60 -24.58 3.64
C MET A 92 -8.22 -24.05 2.26
N GLU A 93 -9.07 -23.14 1.72
CA GLU A 93 -8.71 -22.36 0.53
C GLU A 93 -7.55 -21.44 0.89
N ALA A 94 -6.33 -21.86 0.56
CA ALA A 94 -5.10 -21.19 0.92
C ALA A 94 -3.94 -21.64 0.04
N GLU A 95 -2.95 -20.79 -0.15
CA GLU A 95 -1.74 -21.10 -0.89
C GLU A 95 -0.96 -22.27 -0.28
N TYR A 96 -0.34 -23.07 -1.17
CA TYR A 96 0.70 -24.01 -0.81
C TYR A 96 2.08 -23.35 -0.99
N PRO A 97 3.08 -23.64 -0.12
CA PRO A 97 4.41 -23.04 -0.22
C PRO A 97 5.12 -23.31 -1.55
N GLU A 98 5.91 -22.37 -1.98
CA GLU A 98 6.79 -22.49 -3.14
C GLU A 98 8.13 -23.10 -2.75
N PRO A 99 8.77 -23.91 -3.63
CA PRO A 99 8.22 -24.36 -4.92
C PRO A 99 7.14 -25.43 -4.73
N ARG A 100 6.11 -25.40 -5.59
CA ARG A 100 4.97 -26.33 -5.57
C ARG A 100 5.30 -27.56 -6.41
N PRO A 101 4.86 -28.79 -6.03
CA PRO A 101 4.98 -29.93 -6.92
C PRO A 101 4.23 -29.70 -8.24
N ILE A 102 4.77 -30.23 -9.33
CA ILE A 102 4.09 -30.28 -10.62
C ILE A 102 3.03 -31.39 -10.65
N TYR A 103 2.06 -31.28 -11.56
CA TYR A 103 0.98 -32.23 -11.68
C TYR A 103 1.48 -33.61 -12.15
N ASN A 104 0.87 -34.69 -11.64
CA ASN A 104 1.28 -36.08 -11.93
C ASN A 104 2.70 -36.45 -11.49
N LEU A 105 3.32 -35.75 -10.55
CA LEU A 105 4.72 -35.97 -10.14
C LEU A 105 5.00 -37.41 -9.77
N GLN A 106 4.11 -38.09 -9.03
CA GLN A 106 4.21 -39.49 -8.70
C GLN A 106 4.33 -40.42 -9.93
N LYS A 107 3.67 -40.05 -11.03
CA LYS A 107 3.66 -40.83 -12.27
C LYS A 107 4.92 -40.61 -13.11
N LEU A 108 5.62 -39.53 -12.91
CA LEU A 108 6.79 -39.12 -13.70
C LEU A 108 8.06 -39.94 -13.39
N GLY A 109 8.06 -40.74 -12.36
CA GLY A 109 9.24 -41.51 -11.97
C GLY A 109 9.21 -42.99 -12.29
N ASN A 110 8.02 -43.54 -12.56
CA ASN A 110 7.78 -44.98 -12.47
C ASN A 110 8.07 -45.79 -13.74
N ASP A 111 8.41 -45.14 -14.85
CA ASP A 111 8.67 -45.83 -16.11
C ASP A 111 10.03 -45.44 -16.67
N LYS A 112 11.02 -46.31 -16.41
CA LYS A 112 12.42 -46.16 -16.85
C LYS A 112 12.62 -46.13 -18.37
N HIS A 113 11.56 -46.47 -19.14
CA HIS A 113 11.62 -46.56 -20.60
C HIS A 113 11.02 -45.32 -21.28
N LYS A 114 10.37 -44.43 -20.52
CA LYS A 114 9.77 -43.20 -21.10
C LYS A 114 10.76 -42.03 -21.04
N LEU A 115 11.43 -41.80 -22.17
CA LEU A 115 12.45 -40.75 -22.34
C LEU A 115 11.82 -39.41 -22.72
N ASN A 116 10.53 -39.35 -23.03
CA ASN A 116 9.83 -38.18 -23.53
C ASN A 116 8.77 -37.69 -22.54
N LEU A 117 8.78 -36.38 -22.29
CA LEU A 117 7.81 -35.69 -21.42
C LEU A 117 7.06 -34.63 -22.24
N VAL A 118 5.77 -34.59 -22.08
CA VAL A 118 4.91 -33.51 -22.60
C VAL A 118 4.57 -32.56 -21.46
N ILE A 119 4.79 -31.26 -21.65
CA ILE A 119 4.38 -30.21 -20.73
C ILE A 119 3.29 -29.37 -21.41
N VAL A 120 2.15 -29.28 -20.76
CA VAL A 120 0.96 -28.56 -21.26
C VAL A 120 0.54 -27.46 -20.27
N GLU A 121 -0.27 -26.52 -20.72
CA GLU A 121 -0.92 -25.57 -19.81
C GLU A 121 -2.26 -26.14 -19.30
N GLY A 122 -2.34 -26.34 -18.00
CA GLY A 122 -3.58 -26.74 -17.33
C GLY A 122 -3.81 -28.25 -17.22
N GLU A 123 -4.47 -28.61 -16.12
CA GLU A 123 -4.72 -30.01 -15.73
C GLU A 123 -5.69 -30.73 -16.67
N LYS A 124 -6.63 -30.00 -17.30
CA LYS A 124 -7.58 -30.57 -18.28
C LYS A 124 -6.84 -31.11 -19.50
N ALA A 125 -5.90 -30.33 -20.04
CA ALA A 125 -5.08 -30.72 -21.17
C ALA A 125 -4.15 -31.89 -20.80
N ALA A 126 -3.54 -31.86 -19.60
CA ALA A 126 -2.71 -32.94 -19.10
C ALA A 126 -3.48 -34.26 -18.99
N GLU A 127 -4.72 -34.26 -18.50
CA GLU A 127 -5.52 -35.47 -18.38
C GLU A 127 -6.07 -35.96 -19.76
N ALA A 128 -6.40 -35.07 -20.67
CA ALA A 128 -6.78 -35.43 -22.01
C ALA A 128 -5.63 -36.18 -22.71
N TYR A 129 -4.41 -35.69 -22.58
CA TYR A 129 -3.23 -36.34 -23.15
C TYR A 129 -2.83 -37.61 -22.42
N ALA A 130 -2.96 -37.68 -21.08
CA ALA A 130 -2.57 -38.85 -20.26
C ALA A 130 -3.30 -40.14 -20.64
N ARG A 131 -4.38 -40.09 -21.39
CA ARG A 131 -5.08 -41.26 -21.95
C ARG A 131 -4.22 -41.96 -23.00
N ASN A 132 -3.26 -41.24 -23.58
CA ASN A 132 -2.26 -41.79 -24.49
C ASN A 132 -1.04 -42.30 -23.69
N ARG A 133 -0.70 -43.60 -23.77
CA ARG A 133 0.28 -44.26 -22.94
C ARG A 133 1.74 -44.09 -23.40
N LEU A 134 2.01 -43.35 -24.48
CA LEU A 134 3.32 -43.31 -25.10
C LEU A 134 4.29 -42.30 -24.43
N TYR A 135 3.79 -41.14 -24.03
CA TYR A 135 4.62 -40.12 -23.32
C TYR A 135 4.04 -39.84 -21.94
N GLN A 136 4.90 -39.40 -21.08
CA GLN A 136 4.46 -38.85 -19.79
C GLN A 136 4.03 -37.40 -19.96
N VAL A 137 3.11 -36.91 -19.12
CA VAL A 137 2.57 -35.57 -19.22
C VAL A 137 2.51 -34.92 -17.84
N THR A 138 2.86 -33.65 -17.80
CA THR A 138 2.74 -32.81 -16.62
C THR A 138 2.25 -31.40 -16.97
N THR A 139 1.86 -30.69 -15.94
CA THR A 139 1.50 -29.27 -15.96
C THR A 139 1.78 -28.66 -14.58
N TRP A 140 1.48 -27.39 -14.42
CA TRP A 140 1.61 -26.66 -13.18
C TRP A 140 0.27 -26.06 -12.70
N SER A 141 0.21 -25.67 -11.43
CA SER A 141 -0.99 -25.08 -10.82
C SER A 141 -1.08 -23.57 -11.04
N CYS A 142 -2.31 -23.04 -11.05
CA CYS A 142 -2.62 -21.61 -10.98
C CYS A 142 -2.33 -20.79 -12.26
N GLY A 143 -2.35 -21.41 -13.44
CA GLY A 143 -2.33 -20.76 -14.76
C GLY A 143 -1.00 -20.14 -15.17
N ALA A 144 -0.96 -19.49 -16.34
CA ALA A 144 0.23 -19.00 -17.03
C ALA A 144 1.20 -18.16 -16.16
N TYR A 145 0.68 -17.37 -15.21
CA TYR A 145 1.50 -16.51 -14.34
C TYR A 145 2.23 -17.25 -13.21
N ALA A 146 1.86 -18.51 -12.93
CA ALA A 146 2.42 -19.28 -11.83
C ALA A 146 3.46 -20.32 -12.27
N VAL A 147 3.84 -20.38 -13.53
CA VAL A 147 4.73 -21.40 -14.09
C VAL A 147 6.04 -21.56 -13.30
N LEU A 148 6.67 -20.46 -12.88
CA LEU A 148 7.94 -20.50 -12.12
C LEU A 148 7.77 -20.74 -10.61
N LYS A 149 6.53 -20.83 -10.11
CA LYS A 149 6.25 -21.14 -8.70
C LYS A 149 6.28 -22.63 -8.39
N ASN A 150 6.55 -23.45 -9.39
CA ASN A 150 6.54 -24.90 -9.30
C ASN A 150 7.95 -25.49 -9.39
N ASP A 151 8.11 -26.69 -8.84
CA ASP A 151 9.38 -27.40 -8.89
C ASP A 151 9.54 -28.14 -10.22
N TRP A 152 10.46 -27.66 -11.02
CA TRP A 152 10.75 -28.22 -12.32
C TRP A 152 11.97 -29.16 -12.33
N GLU A 153 12.63 -29.38 -11.20
CA GLU A 153 13.76 -30.30 -11.12
C GLU A 153 13.41 -31.70 -11.59
N PRO A 154 12.22 -32.29 -11.28
CA PRO A 154 11.87 -33.63 -11.72
C PRO A 154 11.82 -33.84 -13.23
N VAL A 155 11.75 -32.76 -14.04
CA VAL A 155 11.64 -32.90 -15.51
C VAL A 155 13.01 -33.01 -16.20
N ILE A 156 14.11 -32.64 -15.57
CA ILE A 156 15.44 -32.61 -16.21
C ILE A 156 16.00 -34.00 -16.55
N LYS A 157 15.42 -35.05 -16.01
CA LYS A 157 15.80 -36.45 -16.27
C LYS A 157 15.31 -36.96 -17.63
N TYR A 158 14.40 -36.24 -18.30
CA TYR A 158 13.85 -36.63 -19.59
C TYR A 158 14.79 -36.24 -20.70
N GLN A 159 14.93 -37.13 -21.70
CA GLN A 159 15.77 -36.90 -22.86
C GLN A 159 15.16 -35.85 -23.82
N ASN A 160 13.85 -35.85 -23.97
CA ASN A 160 13.12 -34.87 -24.76
C ASN A 160 11.94 -34.31 -23.99
N ILE A 161 11.79 -32.99 -24.02
CA ILE A 161 10.65 -32.27 -23.45
C ILE A 161 9.87 -31.59 -24.58
N TYR A 162 8.62 -31.97 -24.72
CA TYR A 162 7.68 -31.40 -25.70
C TYR A 162 6.86 -30.32 -25.01
N ILE A 163 7.00 -29.08 -25.44
CA ILE A 163 6.31 -27.92 -24.91
C ILE A 163 5.07 -27.63 -25.74
N CYS A 164 3.89 -27.78 -25.14
CA CYS A 164 2.59 -27.54 -25.77
C CYS A 164 1.89 -26.36 -25.10
N PRO A 165 2.11 -25.12 -25.55
CA PRO A 165 1.38 -23.97 -25.03
C PRO A 165 -0.10 -24.06 -25.40
N ASP A 166 -0.98 -23.38 -24.63
CA ASP A 166 -2.28 -23.02 -25.19
C ASP A 166 -2.05 -22.06 -26.36
N ASN A 167 -2.87 -22.12 -27.39
CA ASN A 167 -2.70 -21.34 -28.61
C ASN A 167 -3.09 -19.87 -28.38
N ASP A 168 -2.45 -19.23 -27.40
CA ASP A 168 -2.59 -17.80 -27.09
C ASP A 168 -1.25 -17.19 -26.61
N LYS A 169 -1.21 -15.86 -26.55
CA LYS A 169 0.00 -15.11 -26.14
C LYS A 169 0.43 -15.38 -24.68
N ASN A 170 -0.51 -15.71 -23.79
CA ASN A 170 -0.19 -15.94 -22.37
C ASN A 170 0.43 -17.32 -22.19
N GLY A 171 -0.15 -18.34 -22.84
CA GLY A 171 0.38 -19.70 -22.88
C GLY A 171 1.78 -19.73 -23.49
N GLU A 172 1.94 -19.09 -24.63
CA GLU A 172 3.25 -18.99 -25.29
C GLU A 172 4.29 -18.33 -24.37
N MET A 173 3.95 -17.20 -23.74
CA MET A 173 4.83 -16.48 -22.83
C MET A 173 5.16 -17.30 -21.56
N ALA A 174 4.20 -18.06 -21.01
CA ALA A 174 4.45 -18.93 -19.86
C ALA A 174 5.46 -20.03 -20.20
N MET A 175 5.33 -20.62 -21.36
CA MET A 175 6.24 -21.68 -21.83
C MET A 175 7.63 -21.14 -22.17
N HIS A 176 7.77 -19.93 -22.72
CA HIS A 176 9.08 -19.31 -22.89
C HIS A 176 9.79 -19.07 -21.55
N LYS A 177 9.05 -18.65 -20.50
CA LYS A 177 9.60 -18.52 -19.15
C LYS A 177 10.08 -19.85 -18.59
N LEU A 178 9.31 -20.90 -18.82
CA LEU A 178 9.70 -22.26 -18.42
C LEU A 178 10.98 -22.70 -19.12
N VAL A 179 11.06 -22.58 -20.44
CA VAL A 179 12.25 -22.97 -21.23
C VAL A 179 13.48 -22.21 -20.75
N LYS A 180 13.35 -20.90 -20.53
CA LYS A 180 14.41 -20.06 -19.97
C LYS A 180 14.84 -20.58 -18.60
N HIS A 181 13.90 -20.87 -17.69
CA HIS A 181 14.17 -21.41 -16.36
C HIS A 181 14.89 -22.74 -16.39
N LEU A 182 14.45 -23.67 -17.26
CA LEU A 182 15.12 -24.95 -17.44
C LEU A 182 16.58 -24.77 -17.92
N LYS A 183 16.82 -23.85 -18.82
CA LYS A 183 18.17 -23.56 -19.30
C LYS A 183 19.05 -22.89 -18.26
N GLU A 184 18.58 -21.84 -17.60
CA GLU A 184 19.39 -21.01 -16.69
C GLU A 184 19.63 -21.69 -15.35
N LYS A 185 18.60 -22.28 -14.77
CA LYS A 185 18.69 -22.90 -13.44
C LYS A 185 19.25 -24.31 -13.46
N PHE A 186 18.86 -25.13 -14.45
CA PHE A 186 19.21 -26.54 -14.50
C PHE A 186 20.18 -26.88 -15.64
N HIS A 187 20.60 -25.90 -16.42
CA HIS A 187 21.51 -26.07 -17.57
C HIS A 187 20.99 -27.07 -18.62
N TYR A 188 19.65 -27.25 -18.68
CA TYR A 188 19.04 -28.21 -19.60
C TYR A 188 19.35 -27.84 -21.07
N ASP A 189 19.62 -28.87 -21.91
CA ASP A 189 19.97 -28.60 -23.31
C ASP A 189 18.74 -28.23 -24.15
N LEU A 190 18.76 -27.05 -24.72
CA LEU A 190 17.69 -26.55 -25.58
C LEU A 190 17.46 -27.38 -26.84
N THR A 191 18.44 -28.19 -27.29
CA THR A 191 18.26 -29.11 -28.43
C THR A 191 17.29 -30.25 -28.11
N CYS A 192 17.17 -30.57 -26.81
CA CYS A 192 16.26 -31.57 -26.28
C CYS A 192 14.83 -31.03 -26.05
N ILE A 193 14.61 -29.72 -26.23
CA ILE A 193 13.29 -29.11 -26.12
C ILE A 193 12.64 -29.02 -27.50
N LYS A 194 11.46 -29.59 -27.62
CA LYS A 194 10.60 -29.58 -28.80
C LYS A 194 9.41 -28.68 -28.54
N TRP A 195 9.17 -27.70 -29.39
CA TRP A 195 8.04 -26.79 -29.29
C TRP A 195 6.95 -27.19 -30.26
N ILE A 196 5.71 -27.22 -29.81
CA ILE A 196 4.56 -27.49 -30.67
C ILE A 196 4.10 -26.17 -31.27
N ARG A 197 4.11 -26.13 -32.61
CA ARG A 197 3.79 -24.94 -33.39
C ARG A 197 2.48 -25.16 -34.13
N TYR A 198 1.40 -24.60 -33.61
CA TYR A 198 0.08 -24.72 -34.22
C TYR A 198 0.02 -23.99 -35.57
N SER A 199 -0.68 -24.57 -36.54
CA SER A 199 -0.96 -23.93 -37.81
C SER A 199 -2.17 -22.98 -37.70
N GLU A 200 -2.46 -22.25 -38.78
CA GLU A 200 -3.61 -21.33 -38.86
C GLU A 200 -4.98 -21.99 -38.72
N HIS A 201 -5.04 -23.31 -38.78
CA HIS A 201 -6.27 -24.07 -38.58
C HIS A 201 -6.71 -24.18 -37.12
N PHE A 202 -5.79 -23.92 -36.18
CA PHE A 202 -6.07 -23.99 -34.75
C PHE A 202 -6.58 -22.65 -34.24
N PRO A 203 -7.77 -22.58 -33.63
CA PRO A 203 -8.33 -21.33 -33.13
C PRO A 203 -7.53 -20.76 -31.96
N ASP A 204 -7.66 -19.43 -31.72
CA ASP A 204 -7.08 -18.76 -30.55
C ASP A 204 -7.63 -19.41 -29.27
N GLY A 205 -6.73 -19.75 -28.34
CA GLY A 205 -7.04 -20.42 -27.07
C GLY A 205 -7.25 -21.92 -27.15
N TRP A 206 -6.96 -22.56 -28.28
CA TRP A 206 -7.03 -24.01 -28.41
C TRP A 206 -6.03 -24.70 -27.46
N ASP A 207 -6.49 -25.78 -26.79
CA ASP A 207 -5.65 -26.61 -25.91
C ASP A 207 -5.76 -28.11 -26.30
N LEU A 208 -4.83 -28.95 -25.81
CA LEU A 208 -4.84 -30.41 -26.09
C LEU A 208 -6.08 -31.18 -25.58
N ALA A 209 -6.99 -30.54 -24.87
CA ALA A 209 -8.27 -31.14 -24.47
C ALA A 209 -9.43 -30.76 -25.41
N ASP A 210 -9.16 -29.95 -26.39
CA ASP A 210 -10.14 -29.61 -27.45
C ASP A 210 -9.97 -30.57 -28.62
N ASP A 211 -11.02 -30.67 -29.46
CA ASP A 211 -10.98 -31.51 -30.65
C ASP A 211 -9.98 -30.92 -31.68
N ILE A 212 -9.26 -31.81 -32.36
CA ILE A 212 -8.37 -31.39 -33.46
C ILE A 212 -9.24 -30.83 -34.58
N PRO A 213 -8.90 -29.64 -35.13
CA PRO A 213 -9.71 -29.03 -36.19
C PRO A 213 -9.90 -29.95 -37.40
N GLU A 214 -11.13 -30.14 -37.85
CA GLU A 214 -11.47 -31.04 -38.98
C GLU A 214 -10.60 -30.74 -40.20
N LYS A 215 -10.45 -29.48 -40.56
CA LYS A 215 -9.66 -29.05 -41.72
C LYS A 215 -8.20 -29.49 -41.61
N PHE A 216 -7.60 -29.41 -40.41
CA PHE A 216 -6.26 -29.91 -40.20
C PHE A 216 -6.19 -31.43 -40.29
N THR A 217 -7.20 -32.13 -39.77
CA THR A 217 -7.30 -33.59 -39.88
C THR A 217 -7.45 -34.04 -41.33
N GLU A 218 -8.23 -33.35 -42.15
CA GLU A 218 -8.42 -33.65 -43.59
C GLU A 218 -7.15 -33.47 -44.37
N GLU A 219 -6.38 -32.41 -44.09
CA GLU A 219 -5.13 -32.09 -44.82
C GLU A 219 -3.94 -32.94 -44.37
N SER A 220 -3.81 -33.24 -43.07
CA SER A 220 -2.65 -33.93 -42.48
C SER A 220 -2.85 -35.43 -42.23
N GLY A 221 -4.08 -35.90 -42.17
CA GLY A 221 -4.41 -37.27 -41.73
C GLY A 221 -4.26 -37.52 -40.25
N VAL A 222 -4.05 -36.45 -39.43
CA VAL A 222 -3.81 -36.54 -37.99
C VAL A 222 -5.12 -36.43 -37.25
N SER A 223 -5.46 -37.47 -36.46
CA SER A 223 -6.71 -37.53 -35.68
C SER A 223 -6.53 -37.77 -34.18
N ASP A 224 -5.31 -37.87 -33.70
CA ASP A 224 -5.00 -38.04 -32.27
C ASP A 224 -3.87 -37.14 -31.79
N ASN A 225 -3.92 -36.80 -30.51
CA ASN A 225 -2.98 -35.85 -29.90
C ASN A 225 -1.54 -36.34 -29.90
N HIS A 226 -1.26 -37.63 -29.91
CA HIS A 226 0.09 -38.15 -29.94
C HIS A 226 0.72 -37.90 -31.31
N THR A 227 0.03 -38.30 -32.37
CA THR A 227 0.45 -38.06 -33.76
C THR A 227 0.55 -36.57 -34.05
N LEU A 228 -0.39 -35.76 -33.51
CA LEU A 228 -0.35 -34.29 -33.57
C LEU A 228 0.96 -33.72 -33.01
N ILE A 229 1.34 -34.12 -31.77
CA ILE A 229 2.57 -33.68 -31.17
C ILE A 229 3.78 -34.07 -31.99
N GLY A 230 3.84 -35.33 -32.48
CA GLY A 230 4.91 -35.78 -33.34
C GLY A 230 5.04 -35.01 -34.66
N THR A 231 3.89 -34.60 -35.24
CA THR A 231 3.81 -33.88 -36.51
C THR A 231 4.20 -32.41 -36.38
N LEU A 232 3.77 -31.75 -35.27
CA LEU A 232 3.94 -30.31 -35.11
C LEU A 232 5.21 -29.93 -34.29
N ALA A 233 5.94 -30.94 -33.74
CA ALA A 233 7.13 -30.70 -32.93
C ALA A 233 8.32 -30.27 -33.76
N ALA A 234 8.91 -29.13 -33.41
CA ALA A 234 10.18 -28.69 -33.95
C ALA A 234 11.15 -28.30 -32.82
N SER A 235 12.44 -28.27 -33.09
CA SER A 235 13.43 -27.82 -32.08
C SER A 235 13.09 -26.38 -31.63
N TYR A 236 13.20 -26.13 -30.32
CA TYR A 236 12.98 -24.80 -29.77
C TYR A 236 13.86 -23.74 -30.45
N LYS A 237 15.12 -24.06 -30.74
CA LYS A 237 16.04 -23.15 -31.41
C LYS A 237 15.65 -22.84 -32.86
N ASP A 238 15.05 -23.84 -33.54
CA ASP A 238 14.59 -23.66 -34.92
C ASP A 238 13.29 -22.82 -34.96
N CYS A 239 12.42 -23.01 -33.97
CA CYS A 239 11.22 -22.20 -33.82
C CYS A 239 11.54 -20.74 -33.46
N PHE A 240 12.56 -20.53 -32.64
CA PHE A 240 12.92 -19.24 -32.07
C PHE A 240 14.44 -19.00 -32.17
N PRO A 241 14.97 -18.71 -33.36
CA PRO A 241 16.41 -18.46 -33.51
C PRO A 241 16.89 -17.24 -32.70
N ASP A 242 16.02 -16.26 -32.47
CA ASP A 242 16.26 -15.07 -31.63
C ASP A 242 15.65 -15.19 -30.22
N TYR A 243 15.68 -16.38 -29.64
CA TYR A 243 15.11 -16.62 -28.29
C TYR A 243 15.74 -15.75 -27.20
N GLN A 244 16.97 -15.29 -27.37
CA GLN A 244 17.64 -14.41 -26.41
C GLN A 244 16.96 -13.04 -26.29
N SER A 245 16.45 -12.50 -27.40
CA SER A 245 15.64 -11.27 -27.40
C SER A 245 14.32 -11.47 -26.66
N ILE A 246 13.65 -12.59 -26.88
CA ILE A 246 12.40 -12.94 -26.14
C ILE A 246 12.68 -13.01 -24.64
N TRP A 247 13.79 -13.62 -24.24
CA TRP A 247 14.17 -13.75 -22.84
C TRP A 247 14.54 -12.39 -22.20
N HIS A 248 15.23 -11.52 -22.93
CA HIS A 248 15.50 -10.16 -22.50
C HIS A 248 14.20 -9.36 -22.25
N ASP A 249 13.22 -9.48 -23.14
CA ASP A 249 11.91 -8.85 -22.98
C ASP A 249 11.16 -9.37 -21.76
N ILE A 250 11.28 -10.67 -21.47
CA ILE A 250 10.72 -11.29 -20.26
C ILE A 250 11.33 -10.67 -19.00
N ASP A 251 12.67 -10.56 -18.93
CA ASP A 251 13.38 -9.97 -17.79
C ASP A 251 12.98 -8.52 -17.57
N THR A 252 12.99 -7.73 -18.62
CA THR A 252 12.60 -6.31 -18.57
C THR A 252 11.17 -6.13 -18.05
N LYS A 253 10.24 -6.99 -18.43
CA LYS A 253 8.85 -6.95 -17.93
C LYS A 253 8.76 -7.35 -16.47
N VAL A 254 9.53 -8.34 -16.03
CA VAL A 254 9.59 -8.77 -14.63
C VAL A 254 10.15 -7.67 -13.75
N GLU A 255 11.31 -7.10 -14.12
CA GLU A 255 11.95 -5.99 -13.41
C GLU A 255 11.01 -4.77 -13.25
N LYS A 256 10.36 -4.35 -14.35
CA LYS A 256 9.37 -3.26 -14.30
C LYS A 256 8.22 -3.56 -13.34
N LYS A 257 7.75 -4.82 -13.29
CA LYS A 257 6.66 -5.22 -12.39
C LYS A 257 7.11 -5.19 -10.93
N GLU A 258 8.32 -5.64 -10.62
CA GLU A 258 8.88 -5.61 -9.27
C GLU A 258 9.11 -4.18 -8.78
N ILE A 259 9.71 -3.33 -9.63
CA ILE A 259 9.89 -1.89 -9.34
C ILE A 259 8.54 -1.21 -9.07
N ASN A 260 7.52 -1.49 -9.87
CA ASN A 260 6.19 -0.92 -9.65
C ASN A 260 5.54 -1.43 -8.36
N LYS A 261 5.77 -2.69 -7.99
CA LYS A 261 5.29 -3.27 -6.73
C LYS A 261 5.95 -2.59 -5.52
N GLU A 262 7.25 -2.40 -5.57
CA GLU A 262 8.01 -1.70 -4.53
C GLU A 262 7.56 -0.24 -4.40
N LYS A 263 7.40 0.48 -5.52
CA LYS A 263 6.87 1.84 -5.53
C LYS A 263 5.46 1.92 -4.93
N SER A 264 4.59 0.96 -5.28
CA SER A 264 3.23 0.88 -4.73
C SER A 264 3.25 0.71 -3.21
N GLN A 265 4.11 -0.15 -2.67
CA GLN A 265 4.26 -0.33 -1.23
C GLN A 265 4.73 0.95 -0.54
N ARG A 266 5.73 1.64 -1.10
CA ARG A 266 6.23 2.93 -0.59
C ARG A 266 5.15 4.01 -0.64
N LEU A 267 4.32 4.05 -1.69
CA LEU A 267 3.20 4.98 -1.78
C LEU A 267 2.13 4.71 -0.73
N LEU A 268 1.79 3.44 -0.47
CA LEU A 268 0.84 3.10 0.58
C LEU A 268 1.35 3.48 1.97
N GLN A 269 2.64 3.28 2.26
CA GLN A 269 3.28 3.74 3.50
C GLN A 269 3.24 5.27 3.63
N LEU A 270 3.51 6.00 2.54
CA LEU A 270 3.38 7.47 2.51
C LEU A 270 1.93 7.88 2.79
N GLY A 271 0.96 7.18 2.21
CA GLY A 271 -0.47 7.41 2.39
C GLY A 271 -0.97 7.27 3.83
N GLU A 272 -0.25 6.52 4.70
CA GLU A 272 -0.64 6.39 6.11
C GLU A 272 -0.64 7.73 6.87
N SER A 273 0.26 8.64 6.51
CA SER A 273 0.39 9.97 7.14
C SER A 273 -0.22 11.11 6.35
N VAL A 274 -0.72 10.84 5.16
CA VAL A 274 -1.23 11.87 4.25
C VAL A 274 -2.75 11.88 4.24
N VAL A 275 -3.32 13.07 4.23
CA VAL A 275 -4.76 13.33 4.10
C VAL A 275 -5.00 14.25 2.91
N TYR A 276 -5.94 13.91 2.06
CA TYR A 276 -6.39 14.81 1.00
C TYR A 276 -7.44 15.77 1.53
N ILE A 277 -7.23 17.07 1.32
CA ILE A 277 -8.14 18.16 1.72
C ILE A 277 -8.96 18.58 0.49
N GLU A 278 -10.24 18.21 0.50
CA GLU A 278 -11.12 18.37 -0.66
C GLU A 278 -11.34 19.84 -1.04
N GLU A 279 -11.63 20.70 -0.06
CA GLU A 279 -11.90 22.13 -0.29
C GLU A 279 -10.74 22.85 -1.02
N LEU A 280 -9.51 22.48 -0.71
CA LEU A 280 -8.32 23.11 -1.23
C LEU A 280 -7.69 22.37 -2.43
N ASN A 281 -8.06 21.11 -2.67
CA ASN A 281 -7.37 20.21 -3.60
C ASN A 281 -5.88 20.07 -3.24
N GLU A 282 -5.59 19.87 -1.97
CA GLU A 282 -4.23 19.80 -1.43
C GLU A 282 -3.99 18.51 -0.63
N MET A 283 -2.73 18.13 -0.53
CA MET A 283 -2.26 16.99 0.28
C MET A 283 -1.63 17.50 1.57
N LEU A 284 -2.14 17.06 2.70
CA LEU A 284 -1.61 17.35 4.04
C LEU A 284 -0.84 16.13 4.57
N ASP A 285 0.46 16.28 4.77
CA ASP A 285 1.26 15.31 5.53
C ASP A 285 1.22 15.68 7.02
N LEU A 286 0.47 14.91 7.79
CA LEU A 286 0.29 15.13 9.24
C LEU A 286 1.58 14.94 10.05
N LYS A 287 2.53 14.12 9.58
CA LYS A 287 3.81 13.91 10.27
C LYS A 287 4.74 15.12 10.11
N LYS A 288 4.77 15.70 8.92
CA LYS A 288 5.64 16.84 8.58
C LYS A 288 4.93 18.18 8.77
N ASP A 289 3.62 18.16 8.98
CA ASP A 289 2.76 19.34 9.01
C ASP A 289 2.89 20.20 7.74
N THR A 290 2.90 19.53 6.59
CA THR A 290 3.12 20.17 5.29
C THR A 290 1.86 20.04 4.44
N LEU A 291 1.25 21.16 4.07
CA LEU A 291 0.09 21.25 3.20
C LEU A 291 0.54 21.79 1.84
N VAL A 292 0.35 21.02 0.78
CA VAL A 292 0.82 21.37 -0.56
C VAL A 292 -0.23 21.02 -1.63
N PRO A 293 -0.33 21.80 -2.71
CA PRO A 293 -1.18 21.47 -3.86
C PRO A 293 -0.87 20.07 -4.39
N LEU A 294 -1.91 19.35 -4.85
CA LEU A 294 -1.78 17.99 -5.38
C LEU A 294 -0.69 17.86 -6.45
N GLN A 295 -0.59 18.85 -7.35
CA GLN A 295 0.45 18.85 -8.39
C GLN A 295 1.86 18.99 -7.80
N HIS A 296 2.02 19.82 -6.77
CA HIS A 296 3.31 19.97 -6.09
C HIS A 296 3.69 18.69 -5.36
N PHE A 297 2.73 18.04 -4.70
CA PHE A 297 2.93 16.73 -4.07
C PHE A 297 3.38 15.66 -5.08
N ASN A 298 2.75 15.63 -6.26
CA ASN A 298 3.16 14.74 -7.36
C ASN A 298 4.62 14.99 -7.79
N ASN A 299 5.03 16.25 -7.87
CA ASN A 299 6.40 16.63 -8.24
C ASN A 299 7.42 16.26 -7.15
N MET A 300 7.09 16.49 -5.88
CA MET A 300 7.94 16.10 -4.74
C MET A 300 8.22 14.59 -4.71
N HIS A 301 7.26 13.79 -5.15
CA HIS A 301 7.33 12.32 -5.15
C HIS A 301 7.38 11.73 -6.56
N ALA A 302 7.96 12.47 -7.53
CA ALA A 302 8.03 12.03 -8.93
C ALA A 302 8.76 10.68 -9.13
N TYR A 303 9.70 10.34 -8.25
CA TYR A 303 10.41 9.05 -8.24
C TYR A 303 9.51 7.84 -7.93
N LEU A 304 8.32 8.06 -7.33
CA LEU A 304 7.30 7.04 -7.05
C LEU A 304 6.24 6.92 -8.15
N LYS A 305 6.41 7.57 -9.29
CA LYS A 305 5.46 7.52 -10.41
C LYS A 305 5.24 6.08 -10.87
N ILE A 306 3.96 5.68 -11.00
CA ILE A 306 3.51 4.36 -11.47
C ILE A 306 2.55 4.54 -12.64
N ALA A 307 2.75 3.81 -13.73
CA ALA A 307 1.86 3.82 -14.90
C ALA A 307 1.48 5.25 -15.37
N ASN A 308 2.46 6.16 -15.40
CA ASN A 308 2.30 7.58 -15.71
C ASN A 308 1.47 8.41 -14.71
N LYS A 309 1.05 7.85 -13.58
CA LYS A 309 0.33 8.58 -12.51
C LYS A 309 1.31 9.09 -11.46
N GLY A 310 1.16 10.36 -11.06
CA GLY A 310 1.90 10.92 -9.94
C GLY A 310 1.47 10.31 -8.60
N ALA A 311 2.30 10.47 -7.57
CA ALA A 311 2.10 9.88 -6.25
C ALA A 311 0.75 10.20 -5.61
N GLY A 312 0.36 11.49 -5.59
CA GLY A 312 -0.92 11.93 -5.05
C GLY A 312 -2.10 11.41 -5.86
N THR A 313 -2.01 11.46 -7.19
CA THR A 313 -3.05 10.90 -8.07
C THR A 313 -3.24 9.40 -7.85
N TYR A 314 -2.15 8.66 -7.68
CA TYR A 314 -2.20 7.23 -7.36
C TYR A 314 -2.88 6.98 -6.01
N LEU A 315 -2.52 7.75 -4.98
CA LEU A 315 -3.13 7.64 -3.65
C LEU A 315 -4.63 7.92 -3.70
N LEU A 316 -5.08 8.94 -4.44
CA LEU A 316 -6.51 9.27 -4.54
C LEU A 316 -7.38 8.17 -5.15
N GLU A 317 -6.80 7.22 -5.89
CA GLU A 317 -7.50 6.04 -6.41
C GLU A 317 -7.59 4.89 -5.40
N GLN A 318 -6.88 4.99 -4.27
CA GLN A 318 -6.94 3.96 -3.23
C GLN A 318 -8.08 4.26 -2.25
N GLU A 319 -8.90 3.26 -1.96
CA GLU A 319 -9.97 3.35 -0.95
C GLU A 319 -9.42 3.65 0.46
N THR A 320 -8.17 3.28 0.72
CA THR A 320 -7.50 3.49 2.01
C THR A 320 -6.98 4.90 2.22
N THR A 321 -7.00 5.76 1.19
CA THR A 321 -6.52 7.14 1.31
C THR A 321 -7.46 7.97 2.15
N LYS A 322 -6.91 8.55 3.21
CA LYS A 322 -7.64 9.44 4.11
C LYS A 322 -8.06 10.71 3.39
N ARG A 323 -9.30 11.13 3.60
CA ARG A 323 -9.87 12.35 3.04
C ARG A 323 -10.53 13.16 4.13
N ALA A 324 -10.47 14.46 4.00
CA ALA A 324 -11.20 15.41 4.83
C ALA A 324 -11.74 16.54 3.99
N ASN A 325 -12.90 17.07 4.34
CA ASN A 325 -13.47 18.23 3.66
C ASN A 325 -12.57 19.46 3.84
N LYS A 326 -12.12 19.67 5.09
CA LYS A 326 -11.30 20.80 5.51
C LYS A 326 -10.15 20.37 6.41
N PHE A 327 -9.22 21.27 6.69
CA PHE A 327 -8.29 21.08 7.79
C PHE A 327 -8.65 22.02 8.97
N ILE A 328 -8.21 21.65 10.17
CA ILE A 328 -8.36 22.44 11.38
C ILE A 328 -7.13 22.27 12.28
N TYR A 329 -6.89 23.23 13.14
CA TYR A 329 -5.99 23.07 14.26
C TYR A 329 -6.80 23.20 15.53
N HIS A 330 -7.07 22.06 16.19
CA HIS A 330 -7.94 22.03 17.36
C HIS A 330 -7.33 21.16 18.47
N PRO A 331 -6.70 21.78 19.47
CA PRO A 331 -5.98 21.07 20.55
C PRO A 331 -6.82 20.13 21.43
N LYS A 332 -8.13 20.32 21.49
CA LYS A 332 -9.05 19.42 22.25
C LYS A 332 -9.31 18.10 21.57
N HIS A 333 -8.88 17.94 20.30
CA HIS A 333 -9.08 16.74 19.52
C HIS A 333 -7.73 16.10 19.15
N PRO A 334 -7.66 14.78 18.99
CA PRO A 334 -6.44 14.10 18.58
C PRO A 334 -6.00 14.51 17.16
N THR A 335 -4.71 14.36 16.86
CA THR A 335 -4.18 14.50 15.50
C THR A 335 -4.82 13.47 14.57
N GLY A 336 -5.19 13.88 13.37
CA GLY A 336 -5.78 12.98 12.38
C GLY A 336 -7.15 13.43 11.89
N ILE A 337 -7.95 12.47 11.47
CA ILE A 337 -9.32 12.76 10.99
C ILE A 337 -10.27 12.83 12.18
N ILE A 338 -11.02 13.92 12.24
CA ILE A 338 -12.07 14.16 13.21
C ILE A 338 -13.35 14.61 12.48
N GLU A 339 -14.48 14.43 13.11
CA GLU A 339 -15.78 14.90 12.60
C GLU A 339 -16.42 15.88 13.60
N ILE A 340 -16.80 17.05 13.09
CA ILE A 340 -17.48 18.08 13.86
C ILE A 340 -18.65 18.57 12.99
N ASP A 341 -19.86 18.54 13.52
CA ASP A 341 -21.08 19.00 12.84
C ASP A 341 -21.27 18.39 11.44
N ASN A 342 -21.03 17.09 11.30
CA ASN A 342 -21.08 16.32 10.03
C ASN A 342 -20.06 16.78 8.96
N ILE A 343 -19.04 17.53 9.35
CA ILE A 343 -17.93 17.91 8.49
C ILE A 343 -16.67 17.16 8.94
N THR A 344 -16.00 16.53 8.00
CA THR A 344 -14.74 15.83 8.27
C THR A 344 -13.57 16.79 8.20
N TYR A 345 -12.78 16.85 9.24
CA TYR A 345 -11.59 17.68 9.34
C TYR A 345 -10.31 16.85 9.48
N ALA A 346 -9.24 17.31 8.85
CA ALA A 346 -7.89 16.87 9.18
C ALA A 346 -7.32 17.78 10.28
N ASN A 347 -7.23 17.26 11.50
CA ASN A 347 -6.69 18.01 12.62
C ASN A 347 -5.16 18.00 12.63
N ARG A 348 -4.56 19.17 12.51
CA ARG A 348 -3.10 19.39 12.45
C ARG A 348 -2.45 19.51 13.83
N PHE A 349 -3.22 19.55 14.91
CA PHE A 349 -2.66 19.64 16.26
C PHE A 349 -1.75 18.45 16.56
N ARG A 350 -0.60 18.74 17.12
CA ARG A 350 0.36 17.76 17.64
C ARG A 350 0.64 18.06 19.10
N ALA A 351 0.38 17.08 19.96
CA ALA A 351 0.65 17.26 21.38
C ALA A 351 2.14 17.53 21.63
N PRO A 352 2.47 18.35 22.65
CA PRO A 352 3.87 18.54 23.06
C PRO A 352 4.45 17.22 23.60
N ASN A 353 5.72 16.94 23.25
CA ASN A 353 6.44 15.75 23.70
C ASN A 353 7.11 15.95 25.07
N ILE A 354 6.46 16.68 25.98
CA ILE A 354 7.00 16.96 27.32
C ILE A 354 6.23 16.15 28.34
N ILE A 355 6.95 15.41 29.15
CA ILE A 355 6.40 14.68 30.29
C ILE A 355 6.69 15.50 31.55
N GLY A 356 5.65 16.00 32.18
CA GLY A 356 5.74 16.69 33.47
C GLY A 356 6.32 15.79 34.54
N LYS A 357 7.16 16.35 35.39
CA LYS A 357 7.70 15.71 36.61
C LYS A 357 7.36 16.59 37.81
N ASN A 358 7.03 15.96 38.92
CA ASN A 358 6.82 16.69 40.16
C ASN A 358 8.18 17.03 40.75
N LEU A 359 8.71 18.21 40.43
CA LEU A 359 9.97 18.75 40.87
C LEU A 359 9.76 20.13 41.52
N PRO A 360 10.61 20.58 42.43
CA PRO A 360 10.57 21.97 42.96
C PRO A 360 10.64 22.98 41.80
N ILE A 361 9.87 24.05 41.94
CA ILE A 361 9.78 25.15 40.93
C ILE A 361 10.29 26.48 41.50
N ASP A 362 11.09 26.44 42.56
CA ASP A 362 11.55 27.60 43.29
C ASP A 362 12.11 28.70 42.35
N HIS A 363 12.96 28.31 41.37
CA HIS A 363 13.51 29.26 40.40
C HIS A 363 12.47 29.90 39.48
N TRP A 364 11.37 29.21 39.24
CA TRP A 364 10.25 29.75 38.48
C TRP A 364 9.50 30.79 39.30
N GLU A 365 9.19 30.48 40.55
CA GLU A 365 8.51 31.37 41.48
C GLU A 365 9.35 32.59 41.81
N GLU A 366 10.65 32.42 42.07
CA GLU A 366 11.61 33.52 42.28
C GLU A 366 11.65 34.49 41.10
N GLN A 367 11.69 33.94 39.88
CA GLN A 367 11.76 34.75 38.65
C GLN A 367 10.46 35.50 38.39
N LEU A 368 9.29 34.88 38.66
CA LEU A 368 7.98 35.54 38.54
C LEU A 368 7.88 36.67 39.57
N ASN A 369 8.21 36.42 40.84
CA ASN A 369 8.18 37.43 41.88
C ASN A 369 9.15 38.59 41.59
N TYR A 370 10.35 38.30 41.09
CA TYR A 370 11.33 39.33 40.70
C TYR A 370 10.79 40.22 39.58
N MET A 371 10.09 39.66 38.60
CA MET A 371 9.62 40.41 37.43
C MET A 371 8.27 41.13 37.65
N PHE A 372 7.37 40.53 38.39
CA PHE A 372 5.97 40.97 38.43
C PHE A 372 5.53 41.37 39.86
N GLY A 373 6.32 41.06 40.91
CA GLY A 373 5.94 41.41 42.26
C GLY A 373 4.58 40.89 42.65
N GLU A 374 3.63 41.78 43.00
CA GLU A 374 2.25 41.43 43.41
C GLU A 374 1.44 40.77 42.27
N ASP A 375 1.81 40.96 41.02
CA ASP A 375 1.13 40.37 39.87
C ASP A 375 1.66 38.97 39.50
N ALA A 376 2.66 38.41 40.19
CA ALA A 376 3.30 37.15 39.90
C ALA A 376 2.30 35.99 39.82
N ASP A 377 1.41 35.88 40.82
CA ASP A 377 0.35 34.85 40.89
C ASP A 377 -0.62 34.96 39.72
N PHE A 378 -0.93 36.19 39.28
CA PHE A 378 -1.81 36.42 38.16
C PHE A 378 -1.19 35.95 36.83
N VAL A 379 0.09 36.20 36.63
CA VAL A 379 0.85 35.71 35.46
C VAL A 379 0.92 34.20 35.45
N GLU A 380 1.17 33.59 36.62
CA GLU A 380 1.22 32.13 36.76
C GLU A 380 -0.16 31.51 36.44
N GLN A 381 -1.25 32.06 36.98
CA GLN A 381 -2.62 31.61 36.67
C GLN A 381 -2.95 31.76 35.18
N TYR A 382 -2.50 32.83 34.52
CA TYR A 382 -2.68 32.98 33.09
C TYR A 382 -1.98 31.84 32.33
N PHE A 383 -0.75 31.53 32.61
CA PHE A 383 -0.02 30.41 32.02
C PHE A 383 -0.66 29.07 32.38
N GLY A 384 -1.06 28.86 33.61
CA GLY A 384 -1.79 27.68 34.04
C GLY A 384 -3.08 27.48 33.24
N TYR A 385 -3.86 28.57 33.03
CA TYR A 385 -5.09 28.53 32.26
C TYR A 385 -4.86 28.10 30.81
N ILE A 386 -3.96 28.78 30.08
CA ILE A 386 -3.73 28.50 28.64
C ILE A 386 -3.08 27.12 28.42
N PHE A 387 -2.35 26.60 29.41
CA PHE A 387 -1.73 25.28 29.34
C PHE A 387 -2.75 24.15 29.64
N GLN A 388 -3.59 24.33 30.66
CA GLN A 388 -4.59 23.36 31.05
C GLN A 388 -5.79 23.32 30.08
N ASN A 389 -6.09 24.43 29.44
CA ASN A 389 -7.22 24.60 28.53
C ASN A 389 -6.73 24.81 27.09
N MET A 390 -5.84 23.96 26.62
CA MET A 390 -5.37 24.01 25.25
C MET A 390 -6.56 23.98 24.26
N GLY A 391 -6.60 24.92 23.33
CA GLY A 391 -7.71 25.09 22.39
C GLY A 391 -8.74 26.11 22.84
N ASP A 392 -8.71 26.57 24.08
CA ASP A 392 -9.48 27.72 24.55
C ASP A 392 -8.67 28.99 24.43
N LYS A 393 -9.38 30.07 24.15
CA LYS A 393 -8.83 31.38 23.98
C LYS A 393 -9.13 32.24 25.21
N ALA A 394 -8.13 32.89 25.76
CA ALA A 394 -8.29 33.72 26.96
C ALA A 394 -9.06 35.02 26.68
N MET A 395 -9.24 35.44 25.41
CA MET A 395 -9.93 36.65 25.00
C MET A 395 -9.30 37.95 25.54
N TRP A 396 -8.14 37.87 26.13
CA TRP A 396 -7.27 38.94 26.60
C TRP A 396 -5.80 38.49 26.59
N ALA A 397 -4.88 39.44 26.65
CA ALA A 397 -3.44 39.13 26.66
C ALA A 397 -2.71 40.07 27.61
N PRO A 398 -1.76 39.56 28.42
CA PRO A 398 -0.92 40.43 29.27
C PRO A 398 0.05 41.23 28.41
N LEU A 399 0.17 42.52 28.74
CA LEU A 399 1.16 43.43 28.17
C LEU A 399 2.25 43.74 29.22
N TRP A 400 3.46 43.23 28.97
CA TRP A 400 4.61 43.45 29.88
C TRP A 400 5.44 44.60 29.41
N ILE A 401 5.49 45.67 30.24
CA ILE A 401 6.23 46.85 29.97
C ILE A 401 7.40 46.95 30.97
N SER A 402 8.62 47.14 30.48
CA SER A 402 9.77 47.44 31.34
C SER A 402 10.85 48.09 30.52
N GLU A 403 11.29 49.29 30.97
CA GLU A 403 12.44 50.00 30.39
C GLU A 403 13.74 49.24 30.60
N GLN A 404 13.84 48.48 31.70
CA GLN A 404 15.00 47.68 32.02
C GLN A 404 15.07 46.45 31.09
N ARG A 405 16.22 46.28 30.44
CA ARG A 405 16.52 45.16 29.58
C ARG A 405 17.14 44.01 30.40
N GLY A 406 16.96 42.77 29.93
CA GLY A 406 17.65 41.61 30.55
C GLY A 406 16.97 41.04 31.79
N ILE A 407 15.81 41.53 32.22
CA ILE A 407 15.07 41.04 33.41
C ILE A 407 14.46 39.64 33.29
N GLY A 408 14.52 39.00 32.13
CA GLY A 408 14.03 37.63 31.96
C GLY A 408 12.75 37.48 31.15
N LYS A 409 12.13 38.56 30.62
CA LYS A 409 10.88 38.49 29.86
C LYS A 409 10.88 37.36 28.78
N ASN A 410 11.92 37.35 27.95
CA ASN A 410 12.07 36.33 26.90
C ASN A 410 12.38 34.92 27.42
N TRP A 411 13.00 34.81 28.61
CA TRP A 411 13.27 33.50 29.19
C TRP A 411 11.99 32.82 29.63
N ILE A 412 11.08 33.53 30.33
CA ILE A 412 9.75 33.01 30.72
C ILE A 412 8.93 32.58 29.51
N THR A 413 8.82 33.46 28.51
CA THR A 413 8.00 33.12 27.31
C THR A 413 8.60 32.00 26.49
N LEU A 414 9.94 31.86 26.44
CA LEU A 414 10.58 30.72 25.78
C LEU A 414 10.32 29.41 26.53
N LEU A 415 10.35 29.45 27.88
CA LEU A 415 10.05 28.29 28.71
C LEU A 415 8.62 27.81 28.44
N MET A 416 7.64 28.72 28.44
CA MET A 416 6.25 28.41 28.10
C MET A 416 6.10 27.89 26.71
N SER A 417 6.76 28.48 25.71
CA SER A 417 6.76 28.00 24.34
C SER A 417 7.30 26.57 24.20
N LYS A 418 8.34 26.24 24.99
CA LYS A 418 8.85 24.85 25.04
C LYS A 418 7.85 23.91 25.68
N ALA A 419 7.20 24.31 26.76
CA ALA A 419 6.20 23.51 27.46
C ALA A 419 4.99 23.22 26.57
N MET A 420 4.50 24.20 25.80
CA MET A 420 3.43 24.01 24.83
C MET A 420 3.86 23.28 23.54
N GLY A 421 5.15 23.09 23.34
CA GLY A 421 5.76 22.61 22.12
C GLY A 421 6.09 23.74 21.15
N MET A 422 7.37 23.81 20.73
CA MET A 422 7.85 24.84 19.81
C MET A 422 7.09 24.89 18.48
N HIS A 423 6.55 23.75 18.01
CA HIS A 423 5.74 23.67 16.80
C HIS A 423 4.35 24.28 16.98
N ASN A 424 3.82 24.36 18.21
CA ASN A 424 2.56 25.00 18.57
C ASN A 424 2.76 26.46 19.03
N SER A 425 3.98 27.01 18.96
CA SER A 425 4.29 28.31 19.52
C SER A 425 5.01 29.24 18.55
N ARG A 426 4.88 30.56 18.76
CA ARG A 426 5.63 31.60 18.05
C ARG A 426 6.29 32.51 19.09
N PRO A 427 7.48 32.14 19.62
CA PRO A 427 8.08 32.79 20.80
C PRO A 427 8.65 34.18 20.51
N ASN A 428 8.73 34.60 19.26
CA ASN A 428 9.37 35.89 18.91
C ASN A 428 8.78 36.45 17.60
N LEU A 429 7.57 36.98 17.68
CA LEU A 429 6.98 37.71 16.59
C LEU A 429 7.31 39.19 16.72
N LYS A 430 7.76 39.82 15.66
CA LYS A 430 7.82 41.28 15.59
C LYS A 430 6.47 41.81 15.14
N TYR A 431 6.06 42.94 15.67
CA TYR A 431 4.74 43.53 15.36
C TYR A 431 4.49 43.67 13.85
N LYS A 432 5.53 44.01 13.05
CA LYS A 432 5.45 44.07 11.59
C LYS A 432 5.00 42.78 10.90
N ASN A 433 5.28 41.66 11.53
CA ASN A 433 4.86 40.35 11.03
C ASN A 433 3.41 40.04 11.42
N VAL A 434 2.93 40.68 12.51
CA VAL A 434 1.58 40.47 13.04
C VAL A 434 0.54 41.23 12.20
N VAL A 435 0.83 42.51 11.90
CA VAL A 435 -0.03 43.42 11.11
C VAL A 435 0.20 43.28 9.59
N SER A 436 0.65 42.13 9.14
CA SER A 436 0.82 41.89 7.71
C SER A 436 -0.51 41.45 7.08
N SER A 437 -0.72 41.78 5.83
CA SER A 437 -1.91 41.37 5.05
C SER A 437 -2.07 39.85 4.95
N PHE A 438 -1.09 39.07 5.43
CA PHE A 438 -1.07 37.62 5.33
C PHE A 438 -0.70 36.99 6.70
N PRO A 439 -1.65 36.85 7.64
CA PRO A 439 -1.38 36.35 9.00
C PRO A 439 -1.24 34.81 9.06
N ASP A 440 -0.61 34.19 8.08
CA ASP A 440 -0.43 32.73 8.00
C ASP A 440 0.44 32.12 9.11
N TRP A 441 1.20 32.95 9.83
CA TRP A 441 1.96 32.55 11.01
C TRP A 441 1.09 32.01 12.15
N ILE A 442 -0.20 32.40 12.21
CA ILE A 442 -1.13 31.97 13.26
C ILE A 442 -1.60 30.53 13.06
N ILE A 443 -1.49 30.01 11.85
CA ILE A 443 -1.88 28.62 11.56
C ILE A 443 -1.04 27.66 12.38
N GLY A 444 -1.70 26.81 13.19
CA GLY A 444 -1.03 25.88 14.10
C GLY A 444 -0.37 26.57 15.31
N CYS A 445 -0.84 27.74 15.71
CA CYS A 445 -0.32 28.47 16.85
C CYS A 445 -1.26 28.41 18.05
N GLN A 446 -0.76 27.96 19.19
CA GLN A 446 -1.44 27.95 20.47
C GLN A 446 -0.98 29.10 21.37
N PHE A 447 0.27 29.51 21.21
CA PHE A 447 0.90 30.54 22.02
C PHE A 447 1.84 31.41 21.18
N ALA A 448 1.63 32.74 21.22
CA ALA A 448 2.43 33.70 20.49
C ALA A 448 2.94 34.82 21.39
N VAL A 449 4.18 35.19 21.18
CA VAL A 449 4.82 36.32 21.88
C VAL A 449 5.13 37.41 20.88
N ILE A 450 4.50 38.58 21.05
CA ILE A 450 4.76 39.77 20.23
C ILE A 450 5.76 40.63 20.94
N ASN A 451 6.97 40.70 20.40
CA ASN A 451 8.10 41.43 20.97
C ASN A 451 8.30 42.80 20.32
N GLU A 452 8.87 43.72 21.10
CA GLU A 452 9.30 45.03 20.66
C GLU A 452 8.16 45.86 20.06
N ILE A 453 7.01 45.88 20.77
CA ILE A 453 5.89 46.72 20.37
C ILE A 453 6.30 48.17 20.60
N PHE A 454 6.62 48.86 19.50
CA PHE A 454 6.93 50.29 19.55
C PHE A 454 6.73 50.96 18.18
N ILE A 455 5.95 52.03 18.12
CA ILE A 455 5.75 52.84 16.94
C ILE A 455 6.09 54.28 17.26
N LYS A 456 7.05 54.85 16.52
CA LYS A 456 7.40 56.25 16.64
C LYS A 456 6.32 57.18 16.09
N ASN A 457 5.78 58.04 16.95
CA ASN A 457 5.14 59.33 16.65
C ASN A 457 4.02 59.37 15.56
N LYS A 458 3.24 58.31 15.35
CA LYS A 458 2.05 58.36 14.48
C LYS A 458 0.87 57.80 15.27
N HIS A 459 0.01 58.67 15.79
CA HIS A 459 -1.19 58.28 16.56
C HIS A 459 -2.09 57.32 15.78
N ASP A 460 -2.36 57.59 14.50
CA ASP A 460 -3.22 56.81 13.65
C ASP A 460 -2.68 55.37 13.43
N VAL A 461 -1.37 55.21 13.21
CA VAL A 461 -0.73 53.90 13.05
C VAL A 461 -0.75 53.10 14.32
N LYS A 462 -0.63 53.73 15.52
CA LYS A 462 -0.75 53.06 16.80
C LYS A 462 -2.17 52.56 17.04
N MET A 463 -3.15 53.36 16.68
CA MET A 463 -4.56 53.02 16.82
C MET A 463 -4.93 51.83 15.91
N GLU A 464 -4.60 51.89 14.63
CA GLU A 464 -4.80 50.80 13.67
C GLU A 464 -4.14 49.47 14.15
N MET A 465 -2.89 49.53 14.57
CA MET A 465 -2.19 48.34 15.13
C MET A 465 -2.86 47.81 16.39
N SER A 466 -3.30 48.67 17.29
CA SER A 466 -3.97 48.24 18.53
C SER A 466 -5.29 47.52 18.22
N GLU A 467 -6.05 47.99 17.23
CA GLU A 467 -7.27 47.31 16.76
C GLU A 467 -6.96 45.96 16.11
N GLU A 468 -5.96 45.86 15.21
CA GLU A 468 -5.57 44.58 14.59
C GLU A 468 -5.11 43.55 15.63
N ILE A 469 -4.31 43.94 16.62
CA ILE A 469 -3.89 43.04 17.70
C ILE A 469 -5.09 42.64 18.56
N LYS A 470 -6.01 43.56 18.85
CA LYS A 470 -7.24 43.30 19.60
C LYS A 470 -8.08 42.23 18.88
N ASP A 471 -8.29 42.38 17.58
CA ASP A 471 -9.05 41.42 16.78
C ASP A 471 -8.37 40.01 16.85
N LEU A 472 -7.06 39.95 16.70
CA LEU A 472 -6.30 38.68 16.87
C LEU A 472 -6.50 38.07 18.24
N ILE A 473 -6.62 38.84 19.31
CA ILE A 473 -6.82 38.39 20.68
C ILE A 473 -8.28 37.98 20.93
N THR A 474 -9.26 38.71 20.40
CA THR A 474 -10.66 38.54 20.78
C THR A 474 -11.44 37.66 19.79
N GLU A 475 -11.10 37.65 18.50
CA GLU A 475 -11.90 36.98 17.50
C GLU A 475 -11.64 35.45 17.50
N PRO A 476 -12.69 34.62 17.58
CA PRO A 476 -12.55 33.16 17.51
C PRO A 476 -12.30 32.64 16.10
N PHE A 477 -12.62 33.42 15.07
CA PHE A 477 -12.35 33.10 13.68
C PHE A 477 -11.59 34.24 13.02
N ILE A 478 -10.59 33.87 12.22
CA ILE A 478 -9.79 34.86 11.45
C ILE A 478 -9.83 34.47 9.99
N HIS A 479 -10.07 35.45 9.14
CA HIS A 479 -9.94 35.25 7.71
C HIS A 479 -8.47 35.27 7.31
N ILE A 480 -7.99 34.17 6.73
CA ILE A 480 -6.60 34.03 6.32
C ILE A 480 -6.50 34.10 4.82
N GLU A 481 -5.76 35.09 4.36
CA GLU A 481 -5.31 35.19 2.99
C GLU A 481 -3.89 34.68 2.85
N GLN A 482 -3.64 33.83 1.85
CA GLN A 482 -2.30 33.33 1.55
C GLN A 482 -1.93 33.72 0.10
N LYS A 483 -0.69 34.13 -0.08
CA LYS A 483 -0.21 34.48 -1.42
C LYS A 483 -0.35 33.31 -2.39
N PHE A 484 -1.07 33.50 -3.48
CA PHE A 484 -1.36 32.50 -4.51
C PHE A 484 -2.21 31.30 -4.08
N ARG A 485 -2.96 31.41 -2.98
CA ARG A 485 -3.90 30.39 -2.48
C ARG A 485 -5.29 30.99 -2.27
N ARG A 486 -6.30 30.13 -2.15
CA ARG A 486 -7.64 30.54 -1.73
C ARG A 486 -7.61 30.98 -0.27
N SER A 487 -8.30 32.04 0.04
CA SER A 487 -8.57 32.47 1.41
C SER A 487 -9.53 31.50 2.09
N PHE A 488 -9.44 31.39 3.40
CA PHE A 488 -10.31 30.55 4.22
C PHE A 488 -10.44 31.11 5.64
N ASP A 489 -11.55 30.78 6.31
CA ASP A 489 -11.76 31.11 7.71
C ASP A 489 -11.06 30.10 8.60
N TYR A 490 -10.29 30.58 9.55
CA TYR A 490 -9.45 29.78 10.43
C TYR A 490 -9.89 29.91 11.88
N PHE A 491 -10.06 28.78 12.58
CA PHE A 491 -10.38 28.74 14.02
C PHE A 491 -9.14 29.12 14.83
N ASN A 492 -9.23 30.27 15.51
CA ASN A 492 -8.12 30.91 16.24
C ASN A 492 -8.07 30.45 17.69
N THR A 493 -7.11 29.60 18.01
CA THR A 493 -6.84 29.12 19.38
C THR A 493 -5.62 29.79 20.02
N CYS A 494 -5.04 30.80 19.38
CA CYS A 494 -3.81 31.42 19.82
C CYS A 494 -4.01 32.34 21.04
N ASN A 495 -3.23 32.13 22.07
CA ASN A 495 -3.10 33.03 23.23
C ASN A 495 -1.82 33.84 23.12
N PHE A 496 -1.80 35.05 23.67
CA PHE A 496 -0.75 36.01 23.42
C PHE A 496 -0.08 36.53 24.71
N VAL A 497 1.21 36.85 24.61
CA VAL A 497 1.92 37.75 25.51
C VAL A 497 2.53 38.89 24.69
N LEU A 498 2.28 40.10 25.11
CA LEU A 498 2.77 41.32 24.48
C LEU A 498 3.94 41.88 25.30
N ILE A 499 5.05 42.23 24.65
CA ILE A 499 6.24 42.73 25.33
C ILE A 499 6.69 44.06 24.72
N SER A 500 6.95 45.03 25.57
CA SER A 500 7.52 46.31 25.18
C SER A 500 8.58 46.83 26.18
N ASN A 501 9.49 47.62 25.67
CA ASN A 501 10.42 48.42 26.50
C ASN A 501 10.00 49.90 26.61
N HIS A 502 8.79 50.22 26.17
CA HIS A 502 8.28 51.57 26.12
C HIS A 502 6.87 51.67 26.73
N GLU A 503 6.63 52.56 27.64
CA GLU A 503 5.31 52.75 28.28
C GLU A 503 4.21 53.11 27.27
N ASN A 504 4.53 53.95 26.32
CA ASN A 504 3.58 54.41 25.29
C ASN A 504 3.62 53.50 24.01
N CYS A 505 3.68 52.20 24.15
CA CYS A 505 3.86 51.27 23.05
C CYS A 505 2.56 51.03 22.21
N MET A 506 1.43 51.00 22.89
CA MET A 506 0.10 50.75 22.30
C MET A 506 -0.93 51.77 22.76
N TYR A 507 -2.04 51.88 22.06
CA TYR A 507 -3.21 52.60 22.51
C TYR A 507 -4.11 51.61 23.25
N VAL A 508 -4.24 51.78 24.55
CA VAL A 508 -5.13 51.00 25.41
C VAL A 508 -6.23 51.95 25.87
N ASN A 509 -7.46 51.75 25.42
CA ASN A 509 -8.65 52.49 25.87
C ASN A 509 -9.14 51.97 27.20
#